data_b2d5b80c0894dcffd7c3d285ed323253
#
_entry.id   b2d5b80c0894dcffd7c3d285ed323253
#
_cell.length_a   1.000
_cell.length_b   1.000
_cell.length_c   1.000
_cell.angle_alpha   90.00
_cell.angle_beta   90.00
_cell.angle_gamma   90.00
#
_symmetry.space_group_name_H-M   'P 1'
#
loop_
_entity.id
_entity.type
_entity.pdbx_description
1 polymer ?
#
loop_
_entity_poly.entity_id
_entity_poly.type
_entity_poly.pdbx_seq_one_letter_code
_entity_poly.pdbx_strand_id
1 'polypeptide(L)'
;LRGPAPDLTVEPPDPCVAFVERLPNLQRPLCVAAQLKPTVGRSVQGRTVYARDVVAPGAKLRVLVVGAIHGDELSSTSVALHWIQHAVQTPANAHWRFIPALNPDGLLSRPARRVNANGVDLNRNFPTPNWKRDAKIYWEERTRKDPRRWPGPKPLSEPESQYLYDEMERFQPDLIVSIHAPYGVLDFDGPSV
;
A
#
# COMPACT_ATOMS: atom_id res chain seq x y z
N LEU A 1 -27.12 -6.32 -12.11
CA LEU A 1 -27.50 -4.92 -11.87
C LEU A 1 -26.22 -4.14 -11.58
N ARG A 2 -25.76 -3.30 -12.48
CA ARG A 2 -24.62 -2.38 -12.26
C ARG A 2 -25.15 -1.29 -11.33
N GLY A 3 -24.52 -1.11 -10.17
CA GLY A 3 -24.77 0.05 -9.31
C GLY A 3 -24.47 1.36 -10.04
N PRO A 4 -25.01 2.50 -9.54
CA PRO A 4 -24.76 3.79 -10.18
C PRO A 4 -23.26 4.06 -10.26
N ALA A 5 -22.83 4.62 -11.39
CA ALA A 5 -21.45 5.06 -11.56
C ALA A 5 -21.10 6.07 -10.45
N PRO A 6 -19.87 6.03 -9.90
CA PRO A 6 -19.48 7.00 -8.87
C PRO A 6 -19.61 8.41 -9.43
N ASP A 7 -20.23 9.28 -8.65
CA ASP A 7 -20.36 10.70 -8.96
C ASP A 7 -18.95 11.34 -9.00
N LEU A 8 -18.50 11.68 -10.21
CA LEU A 8 -17.17 12.24 -10.47
C LEU A 8 -17.04 13.72 -10.08
N THR A 9 -18.07 14.30 -9.45
CA THR A 9 -18.11 15.74 -9.13
C THR A 9 -17.54 16.11 -7.76
N VAL A 10 -17.28 15.12 -6.89
CA VAL A 10 -16.70 15.38 -5.56
C VAL A 10 -15.19 15.18 -5.62
N GLU A 11 -14.43 16.25 -5.45
CA GLU A 11 -12.97 16.12 -5.27
C GLU A 11 -12.68 15.19 -4.09
N PRO A 12 -11.77 14.22 -4.29
CA PRO A 12 -11.39 13.32 -3.20
C PRO A 12 -10.76 14.15 -2.06
N PRO A 13 -11.03 13.80 -0.79
CA PRO A 13 -10.54 14.55 0.36
C PRO A 13 -9.02 14.63 0.39
N ASP A 14 -8.48 15.74 0.94
CA ASP A 14 -7.03 15.88 1.17
C ASP A 14 -6.55 14.77 2.14
N PRO A 15 -5.71 13.83 1.68
CA PRO A 15 -5.25 12.72 2.51
C PRO A 15 -4.43 13.19 3.71
N CYS A 16 -3.81 14.36 3.62
CA CYS A 16 -2.96 14.91 4.67
C CYS A 16 -3.75 15.27 5.94
N VAL A 17 -5.04 15.57 5.84
CA VAL A 17 -5.88 15.78 7.03
C VAL A 17 -5.92 14.51 7.88
N ALA A 18 -6.28 13.38 7.27
CA ALA A 18 -6.38 12.11 7.98
C ALA A 18 -5.02 11.55 8.42
N PHE A 19 -3.99 11.71 7.58
CA PHE A 19 -2.65 11.21 7.90
C PHE A 19 -2.01 11.95 9.06
N VAL A 20 -2.10 13.28 9.09
CA VAL A 20 -1.54 14.09 10.19
C VAL A 20 -2.26 13.84 11.51
N GLU A 21 -3.58 13.65 11.47
CA GLU A 21 -4.35 13.29 12.66
C GLU A 21 -3.99 11.87 13.18
N ARG A 22 -3.64 10.97 12.26
CA ARG A 22 -3.40 9.55 12.59
C ARG A 22 -1.96 9.25 12.98
N LEU A 23 -0.99 9.88 12.33
CA LEU A 23 0.43 9.56 12.44
C LEU A 23 1.13 10.54 13.40
N PRO A 24 1.57 10.11 14.59
CA PRO A 24 1.99 11.01 15.67
C PRO A 24 3.22 11.87 15.32
N ASN A 25 4.04 11.41 14.39
CA ASN A 25 5.29 12.10 14.01
C ASN A 25 5.22 12.75 12.61
N LEU A 26 4.04 12.77 11.99
CA LEU A 26 3.86 13.37 10.67
C LEU A 26 3.47 14.83 10.80
N GLN A 27 4.28 15.72 10.24
CA GLN A 27 3.96 17.13 10.13
C GLN A 27 3.24 17.43 8.81
N ARG A 28 2.23 18.30 8.87
CA ARG A 28 1.43 18.68 7.69
C ARG A 28 2.29 19.18 6.50
N PRO A 29 3.32 20.02 6.68
CA PRO A 29 4.14 20.48 5.55
C PRO A 29 4.80 19.33 4.77
N LEU A 30 5.29 18.29 5.44
CA LEU A 30 5.87 17.11 4.80
C LEU A 30 4.84 16.38 3.93
N CYS A 31 3.65 16.16 4.47
CA CYS A 31 2.59 15.48 3.73
C CYS A 31 2.13 16.29 2.50
N VAL A 32 1.94 17.60 2.66
CA VAL A 32 1.54 18.49 1.56
C VAL A 32 2.62 18.55 0.48
N ALA A 33 3.90 18.61 0.87
CA ALA A 33 5.03 18.59 -0.06
C ALA A 33 5.13 17.29 -0.87
N ALA A 34 4.57 16.18 -0.37
CA ALA A 34 4.52 14.93 -1.10
C ALA A 34 3.61 14.99 -2.34
N GLN A 35 2.70 15.98 -2.41
CA GLN A 35 1.81 16.22 -3.57
C GLN A 35 1.10 14.93 -4.04
N LEU A 36 0.52 14.20 -3.10
CA LEU A 36 -0.20 12.97 -3.38
C LEU A 36 -1.38 13.21 -4.34
N LYS A 37 -1.56 12.31 -5.28
CA LYS A 37 -2.67 12.35 -6.25
C LYS A 37 -3.63 11.18 -5.99
N PRO A 38 -4.94 11.40 -6.12
CA PRO A 38 -5.90 10.32 -6.06
C PRO A 38 -5.69 9.36 -7.22
N THR A 39 -5.85 8.06 -6.94
CA THR A 39 -5.84 7.01 -7.95
C THR A 39 -7.26 6.45 -8.17
N VAL A 40 -7.38 5.46 -9.04
CA VAL A 40 -8.63 4.68 -9.21
C VAL A 40 -8.85 3.71 -8.05
N GLY A 41 -7.80 3.40 -7.27
CA GLY A 41 -7.85 2.47 -6.15
C GLY A 41 -8.79 2.94 -5.04
N ARG A 42 -9.57 1.98 -4.53
CA ARG A 42 -10.48 2.20 -3.39
C ARG A 42 -10.30 1.07 -2.39
N SER A 43 -10.40 1.41 -1.12
CA SER A 43 -10.50 0.42 -0.06
C SER A 43 -11.90 -0.19 0.01
N VAL A 44 -12.07 -1.21 0.85
CA VAL A 44 -13.40 -1.81 1.12
C VAL A 44 -14.42 -0.75 1.56
N GLN A 45 -14.01 0.25 2.36
CA GLN A 45 -14.89 1.34 2.81
C GLN A 45 -14.97 2.52 1.82
N GLY A 46 -14.46 2.34 0.60
CA GLY A 46 -14.49 3.36 -0.45
C GLY A 46 -13.47 4.49 -0.31
N ARG A 47 -12.50 4.38 0.63
CA ARG A 47 -11.44 5.37 0.77
C ARG A 47 -10.53 5.35 -0.44
N THR A 48 -10.17 6.53 -0.93
CA THR A 48 -9.25 6.67 -2.07
C THR A 48 -7.84 6.22 -1.68
N VAL A 49 -7.20 5.42 -2.52
CA VAL A 49 -5.76 5.17 -2.47
C VAL A 49 -5.04 6.28 -3.22
N TYR A 50 -4.02 6.86 -2.60
CA TYR A 50 -3.23 7.96 -3.17
C TYR A 50 -1.85 7.48 -3.59
N ALA A 51 -1.32 8.10 -4.65
CA ALA A 51 0.02 7.81 -5.14
C ALA A 51 0.78 9.09 -5.50
N ARG A 52 2.11 8.96 -5.61
CA ARG A 52 3.02 9.98 -6.11
C ARG A 52 4.01 9.37 -7.09
N ASP A 53 4.12 9.95 -8.27
CA ASP A 53 5.20 9.67 -9.20
C ASP A 53 6.30 10.73 -9.09
N VAL A 54 7.55 10.29 -9.00
CA VAL A 54 8.74 11.14 -9.08
C VAL A 54 9.61 10.57 -10.17
N VAL A 55 9.75 11.33 -11.26
CA VAL A 55 10.41 10.85 -12.49
C VAL A 55 11.66 11.69 -12.73
N ALA A 56 12.82 11.05 -12.73
CA ALA A 56 14.07 11.68 -13.15
C ALA A 56 14.16 11.71 -14.68
N PRO A 57 14.74 12.75 -15.27
CA PRO A 57 15.03 12.79 -16.71
C PRO A 57 15.88 11.58 -17.12
N GLY A 58 15.42 10.82 -18.14
CA GLY A 58 16.12 9.64 -18.62
C GLY A 58 16.09 8.43 -17.69
N ALA A 59 15.14 8.40 -16.76
CA ALA A 59 14.96 7.26 -15.83
C ALA A 59 14.90 5.92 -16.55
N LYS A 60 15.77 4.99 -16.14
CA LYS A 60 15.82 3.63 -16.67
C LYS A 60 15.23 2.60 -15.75
N LEU A 61 15.22 2.88 -14.45
CA LEU A 61 14.71 1.98 -13.41
C LEU A 61 13.31 2.44 -12.97
N ARG A 62 12.37 1.51 -12.85
CA ARG A 62 11.03 1.75 -12.30
C ARG A 62 10.93 1.10 -10.92
N VAL A 63 10.68 1.92 -9.91
CA VAL A 63 10.60 1.46 -8.51
C VAL A 63 9.21 1.76 -7.96
N LEU A 64 8.52 0.71 -7.53
CA LEU A 64 7.24 0.81 -6.84
C LEU A 64 7.49 0.70 -5.33
N VAL A 65 7.08 1.72 -4.58
CA VAL A 65 7.20 1.77 -3.11
C VAL A 65 5.82 1.74 -2.49
N VAL A 66 5.57 0.77 -1.63
CA VAL A 66 4.26 0.56 -0.98
C VAL A 66 4.41 0.65 0.52
N GLY A 67 3.67 1.57 1.15
CA GLY A 67 3.54 1.69 2.59
C GLY A 67 2.17 1.21 3.07
N ALA A 68 2.09 0.89 4.36
CA ALA A 68 0.87 0.48 5.06
C ALA A 68 0.01 -0.55 4.32
N ILE A 69 0.63 -1.61 3.80
CA ILE A 69 -0.10 -2.83 3.43
C ILE A 69 -0.70 -3.45 4.70
N HIS A 70 -0.01 -3.31 5.83
CA HIS A 70 -0.56 -3.53 7.17
C HIS A 70 -0.85 -2.18 7.82
N GLY A 71 -2.12 -1.94 8.15
CA GLY A 71 -2.55 -0.63 8.63
C GLY A 71 -2.06 -0.28 10.04
N ASP A 72 -1.68 -1.25 10.86
CA ASP A 72 -1.12 -1.01 12.20
C ASP A 72 0.39 -0.69 12.20
N GLU A 73 1.04 -0.76 11.05
CA GLU A 73 2.43 -0.37 10.86
C GLU A 73 2.54 1.13 10.51
N LEU A 74 2.16 2.01 11.46
CA LEU A 74 1.99 3.44 11.23
C LEU A 74 3.22 4.14 10.65
N SER A 75 4.42 3.72 11.07
CA SER A 75 5.68 4.30 10.59
C SER A 75 5.92 4.06 9.11
N SER A 76 5.33 3.01 8.52
CA SER A 76 5.53 2.70 7.09
C SER A 76 5.03 3.81 6.16
N THR A 77 3.88 4.43 6.48
CA THR A 77 3.37 5.60 5.76
C THR A 77 4.27 6.83 5.94
N SER A 78 4.71 7.10 7.17
CA SER A 78 5.61 8.21 7.45
C SER A 78 6.94 8.06 6.71
N VAL A 79 7.52 6.88 6.69
CA VAL A 79 8.75 6.57 5.95
C VAL A 79 8.54 6.78 4.45
N ALA A 80 7.43 6.32 3.88
CA ALA A 80 7.12 6.53 2.47
C ALA A 80 7.05 8.04 2.12
N LEU A 81 6.43 8.86 2.98
CA LEU A 81 6.34 10.31 2.77
C LEU A 81 7.71 11.01 2.86
N HIS A 82 8.56 10.62 3.82
CA HIS A 82 9.94 11.09 3.88
C HIS A 82 10.76 10.66 2.64
N TRP A 83 10.52 9.45 2.17
CA TRP A 83 11.20 8.96 0.97
C TRP A 83 10.78 9.71 -0.28
N ILE A 84 9.50 10.08 -0.42
CA ILE A 84 9.04 10.98 -1.49
C ILE A 84 9.81 12.30 -1.45
N GLN A 85 9.91 12.92 -0.27
CA GLN A 85 10.68 14.17 -0.11
C GLN A 85 12.12 14.00 -0.56
N HIS A 86 12.78 12.92 -0.13
CA HIS A 86 14.16 12.63 -0.54
C HIS A 86 14.29 12.41 -2.05
N ALA A 87 13.38 11.64 -2.65
CA ALA A 87 13.39 11.37 -4.09
C ALA A 87 13.19 12.64 -4.94
N VAL A 88 12.38 13.58 -4.45
CA VAL A 88 12.18 14.89 -5.09
C VAL A 88 13.44 15.77 -4.99
N GLN A 89 14.10 15.76 -3.83
CA GLN A 89 15.29 16.60 -3.57
C GLN A 89 16.55 16.03 -4.21
N THR A 90 16.65 14.72 -4.30
CA THR A 90 17.81 14.01 -4.84
C THR A 90 17.36 13.01 -5.88
N PRO A 91 17.05 13.47 -7.11
CA PRO A 91 16.55 12.57 -8.15
C PRO A 91 17.60 11.51 -8.48
N ALA A 92 17.27 10.25 -8.22
CA ALA A 92 18.02 9.13 -8.73
C ALA A 92 17.60 8.83 -10.19
N ASN A 93 18.39 8.04 -10.92
CA ASN A 93 18.05 7.64 -12.29
C ASN A 93 16.90 6.61 -12.32
N ALA A 94 15.77 7.00 -11.73
CA ALA A 94 14.60 6.14 -11.55
C ALA A 94 13.29 6.89 -11.76
N HIS A 95 12.30 6.16 -12.20
CA HIS A 95 10.89 6.52 -12.07
C HIS A 95 10.36 5.85 -10.80
N TRP A 96 10.17 6.64 -9.77
CA TRP A 96 9.58 6.22 -8.51
C TRP A 96 8.06 6.37 -8.56
N ARG A 97 7.36 5.33 -8.15
CA ARG A 97 5.93 5.39 -7.86
C ARG A 97 5.71 4.99 -6.42
N PHE A 98 5.17 5.90 -5.62
CA PHE A 98 4.88 5.70 -4.20
C PHE A 98 3.38 5.53 -3.98
N ILE A 99 3.02 4.55 -3.16
CA ILE A 99 1.68 4.34 -2.59
C ILE A 99 1.86 4.32 -1.07
N PRO A 100 1.76 5.49 -0.38
CA PRO A 100 2.11 5.57 1.05
C PRO A 100 1.19 4.79 1.98
N ALA A 101 -0.07 4.57 1.58
CA ALA A 101 -1.06 3.86 2.39
C ALA A 101 -1.96 2.99 1.49
N LEU A 102 -1.58 1.72 1.33
CA LEU A 102 -2.38 0.76 0.55
C LEU A 102 -3.65 0.34 1.29
N ASN A 103 -3.58 0.21 2.62
CA ASN A 103 -4.69 -0.17 3.50
C ASN A 103 -5.16 1.02 4.35
N PRO A 104 -5.84 2.00 3.75
CA PRO A 104 -6.28 3.18 4.48
C PRO A 104 -7.34 2.86 5.55
N ASP A 105 -8.15 1.81 5.37
CA ASP A 105 -9.14 1.40 6.35
C ASP A 105 -8.49 0.86 7.63
N GLY A 106 -7.48 0.02 7.49
CA GLY A 106 -6.71 -0.49 8.63
C GLY A 106 -5.90 0.61 9.32
N LEU A 107 -5.26 1.49 8.53
CA LEU A 107 -4.44 2.60 9.02
C LEU A 107 -5.26 3.61 9.84
N LEU A 108 -6.43 3.99 9.34
CA LEU A 108 -7.27 5.04 9.92
C LEU A 108 -8.24 4.52 10.99
N SER A 109 -8.35 3.19 11.16
CA SER A 109 -9.17 2.63 12.24
C SER A 109 -8.58 2.94 13.63
N ARG A 110 -9.42 2.94 14.64
CA ARG A 110 -9.03 3.19 16.06
C ARG A 110 -9.51 2.03 16.94
N PRO A 111 -8.62 1.17 17.41
CA PRO A 111 -7.17 1.11 17.13
C PRO A 111 -6.87 0.76 15.67
N ALA A 112 -5.64 1.06 15.22
CA ALA A 112 -5.18 0.66 13.91
C ALA A 112 -5.17 -0.87 13.77
N ARG A 113 -5.43 -1.37 12.58
CA ARG A 113 -5.57 -2.80 12.31
C ARG A 113 -4.60 -3.23 11.22
N ARG A 114 -3.98 -4.39 11.42
CA ARG A 114 -3.12 -5.01 10.40
C ARG A 114 -3.88 -5.27 9.10
N VAL A 115 -5.04 -5.89 9.24
CA VAL A 115 -5.92 -6.32 8.15
C VAL A 115 -6.76 -5.17 7.58
N ASN A 116 -7.33 -5.35 6.41
CA ASN A 116 -8.27 -4.40 5.84
C ASN A 116 -9.66 -4.45 6.54
N ALA A 117 -10.65 -3.74 6.03
CA ALA A 117 -11.97 -3.70 6.65
C ALA A 117 -12.72 -5.05 6.62
N ASN A 118 -12.42 -5.92 5.67
CA ASN A 118 -12.93 -7.29 5.62
C ASN A 118 -12.18 -8.27 6.54
N GLY A 119 -11.15 -7.83 7.24
CA GLY A 119 -10.34 -8.69 8.10
C GLY A 119 -9.30 -9.52 7.35
N VAL A 120 -8.95 -9.15 6.12
CA VAL A 120 -7.97 -9.85 5.28
C VAL A 120 -6.58 -9.25 5.46
N ASP A 121 -5.58 -10.10 5.65
CA ASP A 121 -4.16 -9.73 5.54
C ASP A 121 -3.81 -9.55 4.07
N LEU A 122 -3.75 -8.30 3.61
CA LEU A 122 -3.48 -7.97 2.21
C LEU A 122 -2.18 -8.58 1.70
N ASN A 123 -1.16 -8.68 2.56
CA ASN A 123 0.12 -9.29 2.21
C ASN A 123 0.06 -10.83 2.10
N ARG A 124 -1.11 -11.42 2.23
CA ARG A 124 -1.40 -12.85 2.00
C ARG A 124 -2.45 -13.07 0.90
N ASN A 125 -2.92 -11.98 0.28
CA ASN A 125 -4.04 -12.02 -0.67
C ASN A 125 -3.60 -11.96 -2.15
N PHE A 126 -2.30 -11.97 -2.45
CA PHE A 126 -1.77 -11.94 -3.82
C PHE A 126 -1.71 -13.34 -4.45
N PRO A 127 -1.92 -13.46 -5.78
CA PRO A 127 -1.89 -14.73 -6.48
C PRO A 127 -0.46 -15.25 -6.60
N THR A 128 -0.13 -16.25 -5.80
CA THR A 128 1.06 -17.07 -6.01
C THR A 128 0.68 -18.39 -6.70
N PRO A 129 1.60 -19.06 -7.40
CA PRO A 129 1.28 -20.30 -8.13
C PRO A 129 0.58 -21.36 -7.28
N ASN A 130 0.89 -21.41 -5.99
CA ASN A 130 0.38 -22.41 -5.05
C ASN A 130 -0.62 -21.83 -4.03
N TRP A 131 -1.12 -20.61 -4.21
CA TRP A 131 -1.94 -19.92 -3.22
C TRP A 131 -3.12 -20.77 -2.72
N LYS A 132 -3.84 -21.43 -3.63
CA LYS A 132 -5.02 -22.24 -3.28
C LYS A 132 -4.70 -23.38 -2.30
N ARG A 133 -3.47 -23.93 -2.38
CA ARG A 133 -3.01 -24.99 -1.49
C ARG A 133 -2.39 -24.40 -0.23
N ASP A 134 -1.46 -23.46 -0.40
CA ASP A 134 -0.52 -23.07 0.66
C ASP A 134 -1.08 -21.99 1.60
N ALA A 135 -1.93 -21.09 1.10
CA ALA A 135 -2.48 -20.02 1.93
C ALA A 135 -3.36 -20.53 3.07
N LYS A 136 -4.22 -21.53 2.79
CA LYS A 136 -5.06 -22.15 3.80
C LYS A 136 -4.24 -22.95 4.81
N ILE A 137 -3.29 -23.78 4.34
CA ILE A 137 -2.42 -24.58 5.20
C ILE A 137 -1.59 -23.67 6.09
N TYR A 138 -0.98 -22.60 5.51
CA TYR A 138 -0.24 -21.62 6.29
C TYR A 138 -1.10 -21.00 7.39
N TRP A 139 -2.32 -20.54 7.05
CA TRP A 139 -3.19 -19.89 8.02
C TRP A 139 -3.66 -20.86 9.11
N GLU A 140 -4.10 -22.08 8.74
CA GLU A 140 -4.63 -23.07 9.69
C GLU A 140 -3.53 -23.67 10.57
N GLU A 141 -2.42 -24.10 9.99
CA GLU A 141 -1.40 -24.87 10.69
C GLU A 141 -0.29 -24.00 11.29
N ARG A 142 0.27 -23.07 10.47
CA ARG A 142 1.39 -22.22 10.91
C ARG A 142 0.94 -21.11 11.83
N THR A 143 -0.18 -20.45 11.52
CA THR A 143 -0.65 -19.31 12.30
C THR A 143 -1.76 -19.68 13.28
N ARG A 144 -2.20 -20.94 13.32
CA ARG A 144 -3.28 -21.43 14.20
C ARG A 144 -4.56 -20.61 14.04
N LYS A 145 -4.91 -20.25 12.80
CA LYS A 145 -6.06 -19.43 12.43
C LYS A 145 -6.03 -18.03 13.07
N ASP A 146 -4.85 -17.46 13.27
CA ASP A 146 -4.73 -16.07 13.71
C ASP A 146 -5.50 -15.15 12.75
N PRO A 147 -6.55 -14.45 13.20
CA PRO A 147 -7.36 -13.59 12.35
C PRO A 147 -6.57 -12.45 11.73
N ARG A 148 -5.44 -12.06 12.32
CA ARG A 148 -4.55 -11.06 11.76
C ARG A 148 -3.79 -11.54 10.51
N ARG A 149 -3.84 -12.84 10.20
CA ARG A 149 -3.11 -13.46 9.09
C ARG A 149 -4.02 -14.19 8.10
N TRP A 150 -5.31 -13.89 8.17
CA TRP A 150 -6.26 -14.51 7.24
C TRP A 150 -6.02 -14.05 5.80
N PRO A 151 -5.79 -14.98 4.86
CA PRO A 151 -5.44 -14.64 3.49
C PRO A 151 -6.64 -14.22 2.62
N GLY A 152 -7.85 -14.23 3.17
CA GLY A 152 -9.08 -14.04 2.41
C GLY A 152 -9.63 -15.33 1.77
N PRO A 153 -10.80 -15.26 1.13
CA PRO A 153 -11.47 -16.43 0.55
C PRO A 153 -10.83 -16.90 -0.77
N LYS A 154 -10.15 -16.01 -1.47
CA LYS A 154 -9.44 -16.28 -2.74
C LYS A 154 -8.36 -15.22 -2.95
N PRO A 155 -7.36 -15.47 -3.82
CA PRO A 155 -6.40 -14.43 -4.17
C PRO A 155 -7.13 -13.26 -4.83
N LEU A 156 -6.65 -12.05 -4.57
CA LEU A 156 -7.23 -10.79 -5.05
C LEU A 156 -8.73 -10.65 -4.73
N SER A 157 -9.15 -11.16 -3.56
CA SER A 157 -10.53 -10.95 -3.08
C SER A 157 -10.78 -9.53 -2.63
N GLU A 158 -9.73 -8.79 -2.31
CA GLU A 158 -9.81 -7.45 -1.73
C GLU A 158 -9.53 -6.37 -2.76
N PRO A 159 -10.27 -5.26 -2.73
CA PRO A 159 -10.09 -4.18 -3.71
C PRO A 159 -8.70 -3.55 -3.64
N GLU A 160 -8.10 -3.48 -2.45
CA GLU A 160 -6.76 -2.94 -2.25
C GLU A 160 -5.68 -3.83 -2.89
N SER A 161 -5.76 -5.15 -2.70
CA SER A 161 -4.81 -6.08 -3.32
C SER A 161 -5.00 -6.18 -4.83
N GLN A 162 -6.26 -6.13 -5.31
CA GLN A 162 -6.54 -6.07 -6.74
C GLN A 162 -5.95 -4.79 -7.35
N TYR A 163 -6.16 -3.63 -6.70
CA TYR A 163 -5.58 -2.36 -7.16
C TYR A 163 -4.05 -2.42 -7.26
N LEU A 164 -3.36 -2.93 -6.22
CA LEU A 164 -1.90 -3.02 -6.25
C LEU A 164 -1.43 -3.99 -7.33
N TYR A 165 -2.13 -5.10 -7.54
CA TYR A 165 -1.81 -6.05 -8.61
C TYR A 165 -1.93 -5.38 -9.99
N ASP A 166 -3.03 -4.67 -10.25
CA ASP A 166 -3.25 -3.94 -11.50
C ASP A 166 -2.20 -2.84 -11.70
N GLU A 167 -1.76 -2.18 -10.61
CA GLU A 167 -0.68 -1.19 -10.67
C GLU A 167 0.68 -1.84 -11.00
N MET A 168 0.98 -3.01 -10.48
CA MET A 168 2.19 -3.76 -10.85
C MET A 168 2.17 -4.13 -12.34
N GLU A 169 1.03 -4.63 -12.85
CA GLU A 169 0.87 -4.96 -14.26
C GLU A 169 0.98 -3.72 -15.16
N ARG A 170 0.42 -2.59 -14.73
CA ARG A 170 0.45 -1.33 -15.51
C ARG A 170 1.81 -0.64 -15.47
N PHE A 171 2.41 -0.55 -14.29
CA PHE A 171 3.66 0.17 -14.06
C PHE A 171 4.88 -0.64 -14.45
N GLN A 172 4.79 -1.98 -14.42
CA GLN A 172 5.89 -2.91 -14.74
C GLN A 172 7.18 -2.54 -13.97
N PRO A 173 7.16 -2.56 -12.63
CA PRO A 173 8.31 -2.17 -11.84
C PRO A 173 9.47 -3.15 -12.00
N ASP A 174 10.69 -2.62 -12.06
CA ASP A 174 11.92 -3.42 -11.99
C ASP A 174 12.24 -3.81 -10.53
N LEU A 175 11.76 -2.99 -9.57
CA LEU A 175 11.92 -3.23 -8.13
C LEU A 175 10.65 -2.84 -7.39
N ILE A 176 10.23 -3.67 -6.46
CA ILE A 176 9.15 -3.38 -5.51
C ILE A 176 9.73 -3.30 -4.11
N VAL A 177 9.44 -2.20 -3.42
CA VAL A 177 9.79 -2.01 -2.01
C VAL A 177 8.53 -1.97 -1.18
N SER A 178 8.33 -2.95 -0.32
CA SER A 178 7.25 -2.98 0.67
C SER A 178 7.78 -2.54 2.02
N ILE A 179 7.28 -1.42 2.54
CA ILE A 179 7.71 -0.86 3.81
C ILE A 179 6.89 -1.47 4.93
N HIS A 180 7.56 -2.18 5.83
CA HIS A 180 7.01 -2.80 7.02
C HIS A 180 7.62 -2.21 8.30
N ALA A 181 6.97 -2.46 9.43
CA ALA A 181 7.46 -2.11 10.77
C ALA A 181 7.12 -3.25 11.77
N PRO A 182 7.85 -3.41 12.87
CA PRO A 182 8.89 -2.52 13.43
C PRO A 182 10.35 -2.98 13.23
N TYR A 183 10.62 -3.95 12.39
CA TYR A 183 11.88 -4.75 12.46
C TYR A 183 13.17 -3.99 12.14
N GLY A 184 13.15 -2.86 11.42
CA GLY A 184 14.34 -2.07 11.11
C GLY A 184 15.40 -2.83 10.31
N VAL A 185 15.00 -3.82 9.50
CA VAL A 185 15.85 -4.61 8.63
C VAL A 185 15.48 -4.40 7.18
N LEU A 186 16.45 -4.57 6.29
CA LEU A 186 16.23 -4.69 4.86
C LEU A 186 16.30 -6.18 4.51
N ASP A 187 15.21 -6.71 3.97
CA ASP A 187 15.10 -8.09 3.50
C ASP A 187 14.86 -8.10 1.99
N PHE A 188 15.40 -9.06 1.28
CA PHE A 188 15.33 -9.15 -0.18
C PHE A 188 14.82 -10.52 -0.61
N ASP A 189 13.61 -10.54 -1.17
CA ASP A 189 12.96 -11.71 -1.74
C ASP A 189 13.10 -11.70 -3.29
N GLY A 190 14.28 -11.95 -3.78
CA GLY A 190 14.55 -11.99 -5.21
C GLY A 190 15.44 -13.15 -5.61
N PRO A 191 15.62 -13.41 -6.91
CA PRO A 191 16.59 -14.40 -7.35
C PRO A 191 17.98 -13.97 -6.87
N SER A 192 18.73 -14.94 -6.35
CA SER A 192 20.14 -14.72 -6.01
C SER A 192 20.90 -14.28 -7.27
N VAL A 193 21.59 -13.15 -7.20
CA VAL A 193 22.43 -12.64 -8.28
C VAL A 193 23.76 -13.36 -8.26
#